data_c8e996bf735e750b9c2d83f572c09bdf
#
_entry.id   c8e996bf735e750b9c2d83f572c09bdf
#
_cell.length_a   1.000
_cell.length_b   1.000
_cell.length_c   1.000
_cell.angle_alpha   90.00
_cell.angle_beta   90.00
_cell.angle_gamma   90.00
#
_symmetry.space_group_name_H-M   'P 1'
#
loop_
_entity.id
_entity.type
_entity.pdbx_description
1 polymer ?
#
loop_
_entity_poly.entity_id
_entity_poly.type
_entity_poly.pdbx_seq_one_letter_code
_entity_poly.pdbx_strand_id
1 'polypeptide(L)'
;EEAVTAAAAAGLRNAGVLISFAGQVQSARGARKVHTVAANPFAGGVEVAHFVAGTLNVTAIPVRPAPLPMPGEDFDNARVEIIVCALGTGPELFNHAVHTGASAIVLAGTGMGNAGEGFAEAVQDAVHGGCPVVLCTRVPAGPVVPAYGAGGGLDLVRAGAIPGGDLAPVQARMLAALLTSLPATQEEILQALTTGTSRS
;
A
#
# COMPACT_ATOMS: atom_id res chain seq x y z
N GLU A 1 -2.34 -7.63 -26.94
CA GLU A 1 -1.86 -6.72 -27.99
C GLU A 1 -1.65 -5.32 -27.44
N GLU A 2 -2.64 -4.65 -26.83
CA GLU A 2 -2.54 -3.30 -26.24
C GLU A 2 -1.37 -3.15 -25.25
N ALA A 3 -1.18 -4.11 -24.34
CA ALA A 3 -0.08 -4.06 -23.35
C ALA A 3 1.31 -4.07 -24.01
N VAL A 4 1.48 -4.80 -25.12
CA VAL A 4 2.74 -4.83 -25.88
C VAL A 4 2.96 -3.50 -26.60
N THR A 5 1.90 -2.93 -27.19
CA THR A 5 1.93 -1.60 -27.82
C THR A 5 2.30 -0.53 -26.80
N ALA A 6 1.68 -0.55 -25.62
CA ALA A 6 2.00 0.37 -24.54
C ALA A 6 3.46 0.23 -24.05
N ALA A 7 3.94 -1.00 -23.90
CA ALA A 7 5.32 -1.27 -23.46
C ALA A 7 6.38 -0.80 -24.48
N ALA A 8 6.05 -0.82 -25.77
CA ALA A 8 6.93 -0.36 -26.85
C ALA A 8 6.87 1.16 -27.08
N ALA A 9 5.88 1.85 -26.52
CA ALA A 9 5.64 3.27 -26.76
C ALA A 9 6.72 4.16 -26.11
N ALA A 10 7.41 4.97 -26.93
CA ALA A 10 8.44 5.88 -26.47
C ALA A 10 7.89 6.92 -25.45
N GLY A 11 6.63 7.33 -25.62
CA GLY A 11 5.95 8.28 -24.72
C GLY A 11 5.68 7.72 -23.31
N LEU A 12 5.76 6.40 -23.11
CA LEU A 12 5.61 5.77 -21.79
C LEU A 12 6.93 5.32 -21.19
N ARG A 13 8.06 5.69 -21.80
CA ARG A 13 9.38 5.36 -21.27
C ARG A 13 9.57 6.01 -19.89
N ASN A 14 10.08 5.25 -18.94
CA ASN A 14 10.28 5.65 -17.54
C ASN A 14 8.99 5.93 -16.73
N ALA A 15 7.80 5.61 -17.25
CA ALA A 15 6.54 5.76 -16.53
C ALA A 15 6.36 4.77 -15.33
N GLY A 16 7.32 3.87 -15.11
CA GLY A 16 7.26 2.87 -14.05
C GLY A 16 6.45 1.64 -14.46
N VAL A 17 5.87 0.96 -13.48
CA VAL A 17 5.01 -0.20 -13.72
C VAL A 17 3.59 0.26 -14.04
N LEU A 18 3.06 -0.21 -15.17
CA LEU A 18 1.75 0.15 -15.68
C LEU A 18 0.83 -1.08 -15.77
N ILE A 19 -0.46 -0.87 -15.63
CA ILE A 19 -1.52 -1.83 -15.91
C ILE A 19 -2.20 -1.39 -17.20
N SER A 20 -2.13 -2.22 -18.25
CA SER A 20 -2.89 -2.05 -19.50
C SER A 20 -4.06 -3.01 -19.49
N PHE A 21 -5.28 -2.51 -19.43
CA PHE A 21 -6.49 -3.32 -19.38
C PHE A 21 -7.70 -2.55 -19.93
N ALA A 22 -8.54 -3.23 -20.74
CA ALA A 22 -9.79 -2.69 -21.30
C ALA A 22 -9.61 -1.30 -21.97
N GLY A 23 -8.59 -1.15 -22.79
CA GLY A 23 -8.31 0.10 -23.50
C GLY A 23 -7.67 1.21 -22.67
N GLN A 24 -7.47 1.01 -21.36
CA GLN A 24 -6.83 1.96 -20.47
C GLN A 24 -5.43 1.51 -20.06
N VAL A 25 -4.55 2.48 -19.84
CA VAL A 25 -3.22 2.28 -19.26
C VAL A 25 -3.09 3.18 -18.05
N GLN A 26 -2.87 2.60 -16.87
CA GLN A 26 -2.77 3.33 -15.62
C GLN A 26 -1.55 2.90 -14.81
N SER A 27 -1.09 3.75 -13.89
CA SER A 27 -0.03 3.39 -12.96
C SER A 27 -0.44 2.20 -12.10
N ALA A 28 0.47 1.24 -11.87
CA ALA A 28 0.21 0.13 -10.95
C ALA A 28 0.15 0.60 -9.49
N ARG A 29 0.88 1.67 -9.14
CA ARG A 29 0.84 2.27 -7.81
C ARG A 29 -0.57 2.81 -7.51
N GLY A 30 -1.13 2.42 -6.37
CA GLY A 30 -2.48 2.78 -5.94
C GLY A 30 -3.59 2.01 -6.67
N ALA A 31 -3.30 1.35 -7.80
CA ALA A 31 -4.29 0.58 -8.53
C ALA A 31 -4.72 -0.66 -7.75
N ARG A 32 -6.02 -0.93 -7.78
CA ARG A 32 -6.61 -2.12 -7.18
C ARG A 32 -7.75 -2.64 -8.04
N LYS A 33 -8.00 -3.94 -7.97
CA LYS A 33 -9.18 -4.53 -8.58
C LYS A 33 -10.39 -4.25 -7.69
N VAL A 34 -11.30 -3.41 -8.18
CA VAL A 34 -12.49 -2.94 -7.43
C VAL A 34 -13.77 -3.66 -7.82
N HIS A 35 -13.72 -4.50 -8.86
CA HIS A 35 -14.86 -5.29 -9.31
C HIS A 35 -14.40 -6.65 -9.82
N THR A 36 -15.14 -7.71 -9.52
CA THR A 36 -14.77 -9.09 -9.86
C THR A 36 -14.93 -9.40 -11.35
N VAL A 37 -15.95 -8.85 -12.00
CA VAL A 37 -16.36 -9.21 -13.37
C VAL A 37 -16.57 -8.04 -14.33
N ALA A 38 -16.37 -6.77 -13.90
CA ALA A 38 -16.51 -5.63 -14.79
C ALA A 38 -15.49 -5.70 -15.95
N ALA A 39 -15.85 -5.18 -17.12
CA ALA A 39 -14.96 -5.12 -18.27
C ALA A 39 -13.69 -4.30 -17.97
N ASN A 40 -13.83 -3.19 -17.23
CA ASN A 40 -12.71 -2.48 -16.62
C ASN A 40 -12.80 -2.58 -15.09
N PRO A 41 -12.09 -3.53 -14.47
CA PRO A 41 -12.22 -3.79 -13.04
C PRO A 41 -11.20 -3.05 -12.18
N PHE A 42 -10.27 -2.30 -12.75
CA PHE A 42 -9.21 -1.61 -12.02
C PHE A 42 -9.54 -0.13 -11.78
N ALA A 43 -9.20 0.37 -10.61
CA ALA A 43 -9.29 1.79 -10.24
C ALA A 43 -8.18 2.17 -9.25
N GLY A 44 -7.99 3.47 -9.02
CA GLY A 44 -7.05 4.03 -8.05
C GLY A 44 -5.66 4.34 -8.61
N GLY A 45 -5.27 3.78 -9.75
CA GLY A 45 -4.09 4.21 -10.49
C GLY A 45 -4.32 5.54 -11.21
N VAL A 46 -3.24 6.24 -11.54
CA VAL A 46 -3.31 7.41 -12.42
C VAL A 46 -3.41 6.93 -13.86
N GLU A 47 -4.43 7.34 -14.60
CA GLU A 47 -4.51 7.08 -16.03
C GLU A 47 -3.36 7.82 -16.74
N VAL A 48 -2.55 7.09 -17.49
CA VAL A 48 -1.38 7.62 -18.19
C VAL A 48 -1.57 7.59 -19.71
N ALA A 49 -2.42 6.70 -20.19
CA ALA A 49 -2.77 6.59 -21.60
C ALA A 49 -4.07 5.79 -21.79
N HIS A 50 -4.65 5.91 -22.97
CA HIS A 50 -5.78 5.08 -23.38
C HIS A 50 -5.73 4.81 -24.89
N PHE A 51 -6.40 3.74 -25.30
CA PHE A 51 -6.55 3.36 -26.70
C PHE A 51 -7.84 3.92 -27.29
N VAL A 52 -7.73 4.61 -28.42
CA VAL A 52 -8.87 5.06 -29.23
C VAL A 52 -8.69 4.53 -30.66
N ALA A 53 -9.63 3.75 -31.12
CA ALA A 53 -9.59 3.12 -32.44
C ALA A 53 -8.24 2.42 -32.75
N GLY A 54 -7.70 1.71 -31.74
CA GLY A 54 -6.41 0.99 -31.83
C GLY A 54 -5.16 1.88 -31.70
N THR A 55 -5.31 3.18 -31.55
CA THR A 55 -4.20 4.13 -31.38
C THR A 55 -4.00 4.46 -29.90
N LEU A 56 -2.76 4.37 -29.42
CA LEU A 56 -2.39 4.75 -28.05
C LEU A 56 -2.24 6.27 -27.93
N ASN A 57 -3.01 6.87 -27.03
CA ASN A 57 -2.93 8.28 -26.69
C ASN A 57 -2.36 8.43 -25.27
N VAL A 58 -1.15 8.98 -25.14
CA VAL A 58 -0.52 9.26 -23.85
C VAL A 58 -1.02 10.60 -23.32
N THR A 59 -1.54 10.59 -22.08
CA THR A 59 -2.17 11.75 -21.44
C THR A 59 -1.37 12.29 -20.27
N ALA A 60 -0.60 11.42 -19.57
CA ALA A 60 0.18 11.81 -18.41
C ALA A 60 1.40 10.89 -18.25
N ILE A 61 2.43 11.38 -17.58
CA ILE A 61 3.56 10.56 -17.11
C ILE A 61 3.62 10.68 -15.60
N PRO A 62 3.43 9.57 -14.85
CA PRO A 62 3.50 9.60 -13.40
C PRO A 62 4.94 9.83 -12.93
N VAL A 63 5.10 10.54 -11.81
CA VAL A 63 6.40 10.63 -11.15
C VAL A 63 6.77 9.25 -10.63
N ARG A 64 7.90 8.74 -11.09
CA ARG A 64 8.41 7.45 -10.64
C ARG A 64 9.17 7.62 -9.33
N PRO A 65 8.83 6.88 -8.27
CA PRO A 65 9.63 6.87 -7.05
C PRO A 65 11.01 6.25 -7.31
N ALA A 66 11.96 6.51 -6.43
CA ALA A 66 13.27 5.86 -6.48
C ALA A 66 13.10 4.33 -6.46
N PRO A 67 13.93 3.58 -7.20
CA PRO A 67 13.87 2.13 -7.18
C PRO A 67 14.22 1.60 -5.77
N LEU A 68 13.49 0.60 -5.34
CA LEU A 68 13.77 -0.14 -4.11
C LEU A 68 14.88 -1.16 -4.36
N PRO A 69 15.62 -1.58 -3.32
CA PRO A 69 16.57 -2.67 -3.41
C PRO A 69 15.90 -3.96 -3.92
N MET A 70 16.67 -4.83 -4.54
CA MET A 70 16.20 -6.16 -4.88
C MET A 70 15.95 -6.98 -3.62
N PRO A 71 14.91 -7.85 -3.59
CA PRO A 71 14.67 -8.73 -2.45
C PRO A 71 15.86 -9.67 -2.23
N GLY A 72 16.19 -9.89 -0.95
CA GLY A 72 17.15 -10.91 -0.52
C GLY A 72 16.47 -12.28 -0.30
N GLU A 73 17.26 -13.26 0.16
CA GLU A 73 16.78 -14.62 0.43
C GLU A 73 15.70 -14.68 1.52
N ASP A 74 15.71 -13.73 2.45
CA ASP A 74 14.74 -13.65 3.54
C ASP A 74 13.37 -13.11 3.13
N PHE A 75 13.22 -12.65 1.88
CA PHE A 75 11.94 -12.10 1.39
C PHE A 75 10.80 -13.12 1.44
N ASP A 76 11.07 -14.37 1.07
CA ASP A 76 10.06 -15.43 1.08
C ASP A 76 9.65 -15.84 2.52
N ASN A 77 10.48 -15.54 3.51
CA ASN A 77 10.23 -15.79 4.92
C ASN A 77 9.55 -14.62 5.64
N ALA A 78 9.48 -13.43 5.02
CA ALA A 78 8.87 -12.24 5.60
C ALA A 78 7.35 -12.43 5.76
N ARG A 79 6.91 -12.65 7.00
CA ARG A 79 5.49 -12.83 7.32
C ARG A 79 4.83 -11.50 7.65
N VAL A 80 4.10 -10.95 6.70
CA VAL A 80 3.35 -9.71 6.86
C VAL A 80 1.86 -10.01 6.82
N GLU A 81 1.16 -9.67 7.90
CA GLU A 81 -0.29 -9.89 8.03
C GLU A 81 -1.08 -8.64 7.68
N ILE A 82 -2.24 -8.83 7.05
CA ILE A 82 -3.21 -7.74 6.82
C ILE A 82 -4.36 -7.93 7.80
N ILE A 83 -4.52 -6.98 8.72
CA ILE A 83 -5.60 -6.96 9.69
C ILE A 83 -6.64 -5.92 9.25
N VAL A 84 -7.85 -6.37 8.99
CA VAL A 84 -8.94 -5.51 8.54
C VAL A 84 -9.80 -5.09 9.73
N CYS A 85 -9.88 -3.78 9.97
CA CYS A 85 -10.78 -3.23 10.97
C CYS A 85 -12.23 -3.25 10.48
N ALA A 86 -13.14 -3.67 11.36
CA ALA A 86 -14.56 -3.62 11.15
C ALA A 86 -15.28 -3.16 12.41
N LEU A 87 -16.57 -2.84 12.30
CA LEU A 87 -17.36 -2.50 13.46
C LEU A 87 -17.44 -3.71 14.41
N GLY A 88 -17.11 -3.51 15.68
CA GLY A 88 -17.11 -4.56 16.70
C GLY A 88 -15.89 -5.50 16.69
N THR A 89 -14.86 -5.22 15.89
CA THR A 89 -13.58 -5.96 15.98
C THR A 89 -12.62 -5.24 16.92
N GLY A 90 -12.00 -6.00 17.83
CA GLY A 90 -10.90 -5.56 18.68
C GLY A 90 -9.52 -5.93 18.12
N PRO A 91 -8.45 -5.68 18.89
CA PRO A 91 -7.08 -5.91 18.47
C PRO A 91 -6.59 -7.37 18.65
N GLU A 92 -7.45 -8.33 18.99
CA GLU A 92 -7.05 -9.70 19.34
C GLU A 92 -6.28 -10.41 18.21
N LEU A 93 -6.76 -10.29 16.96
CA LEU A 93 -6.06 -10.87 15.80
C LEU A 93 -4.75 -10.14 15.51
N PHE A 94 -4.72 -8.84 15.70
CA PHE A 94 -3.51 -8.03 15.58
C PHE A 94 -2.46 -8.50 16.60
N ASN A 95 -2.84 -8.56 17.88
CA ASN A 95 -1.96 -9.02 18.95
C ASN A 95 -1.47 -10.45 18.72
N HIS A 96 -2.35 -11.34 18.25
CA HIS A 96 -1.97 -12.71 17.91
C HIS A 96 -0.92 -12.74 16.79
N ALA A 97 -1.10 -11.97 15.73
CA ALA A 97 -0.16 -11.91 14.62
C ALA A 97 1.24 -11.44 15.08
N VAL A 98 1.30 -10.39 15.90
CA VAL A 98 2.55 -9.89 16.49
C VAL A 98 3.19 -10.96 17.38
N HIS A 99 2.41 -11.54 18.32
CA HIS A 99 2.90 -12.56 19.27
C HIS A 99 3.45 -13.79 18.57
N THR A 100 2.89 -14.18 17.44
CA THR A 100 3.35 -15.32 16.64
C THR A 100 4.45 -14.96 15.63
N GLY A 101 5.08 -13.78 15.74
CA GLY A 101 6.28 -13.38 15.01
C GLY A 101 6.01 -12.81 13.61
N ALA A 102 4.97 -12.03 13.41
CA ALA A 102 4.82 -11.25 12.18
C ALA A 102 6.00 -10.28 12.01
N SER A 103 6.57 -10.21 10.82
CA SER A 103 7.65 -9.27 10.47
C SER A 103 7.13 -7.83 10.33
N ALA A 104 5.89 -7.67 9.98
CA ALA A 104 5.16 -6.39 9.96
C ALA A 104 3.66 -6.65 9.95
N ILE A 105 2.87 -5.62 10.29
CA ILE A 105 1.41 -5.62 10.17
C ILE A 105 0.97 -4.51 9.20
N VAL A 106 0.03 -4.82 8.33
CA VAL A 106 -0.75 -3.84 7.57
C VAL A 106 -2.12 -3.74 8.22
N LEU A 107 -2.39 -2.61 8.89
CA LEU A 107 -3.68 -2.34 9.51
C LEU A 107 -4.58 -1.63 8.51
N ALA A 108 -5.58 -2.33 7.98
CA ALA A 108 -6.55 -1.79 7.03
C ALA A 108 -7.75 -1.19 7.78
N GLY A 109 -7.63 0.08 8.14
CA GLY A 109 -8.62 0.82 8.91
C GLY A 109 -9.91 1.14 8.16
N THR A 110 -10.89 1.66 8.87
CA THR A 110 -12.16 2.17 8.34
C THR A 110 -11.99 3.60 7.85
N GLY A 111 -12.78 4.02 6.87
CA GLY A 111 -12.74 5.38 6.32
C GLY A 111 -11.32 5.81 5.97
N MET A 112 -10.84 6.90 6.53
CA MET A 112 -9.51 7.47 6.27
C MET A 112 -8.37 6.82 7.07
N GLY A 113 -8.56 5.60 7.60
CA GLY A 113 -7.56 4.87 8.38
C GLY A 113 -7.84 4.89 9.88
N ASN A 114 -9.11 4.81 10.29
CA ASN A 114 -9.47 4.71 11.70
C ASN A 114 -9.57 3.24 12.16
N ALA A 115 -9.31 2.99 13.42
CA ALA A 115 -9.52 1.70 14.06
C ALA A 115 -10.41 1.86 15.31
N GLY A 116 -10.77 0.76 15.95
CA GLY A 116 -11.53 0.75 17.18
C GLY A 116 -10.65 0.93 18.42
N GLU A 117 -11.31 0.87 19.56
CA GLU A 117 -10.67 0.88 20.89
C GLU A 117 -9.63 -0.25 21.01
N GLY A 118 -8.53 0.02 21.72
CA GLY A 118 -7.44 -0.93 21.97
C GLY A 118 -6.42 -1.05 20.85
N PHE A 119 -6.70 -0.55 19.64
CA PHE A 119 -5.73 -0.64 18.54
C PHE A 119 -4.54 0.30 18.68
N ALA A 120 -4.72 1.48 19.31
CA ALA A 120 -3.61 2.41 19.51
C ALA A 120 -2.55 1.82 20.45
N GLU A 121 -2.98 1.21 21.55
CA GLU A 121 -2.12 0.52 22.51
C GLU A 121 -1.43 -0.68 21.83
N ALA A 122 -2.18 -1.49 21.08
CA ALA A 122 -1.65 -2.64 20.38
C ALA A 122 -0.59 -2.24 19.33
N VAL A 123 -0.80 -1.14 18.60
CA VAL A 123 0.17 -0.57 17.66
C VAL A 123 1.42 -0.11 18.39
N GLN A 124 1.27 0.59 19.52
CA GLN A 124 2.38 1.07 20.32
C GLN A 124 3.27 -0.09 20.79
N ASP A 125 2.66 -1.13 21.34
CA ASP A 125 3.36 -2.32 21.81
C ASP A 125 4.09 -3.06 20.67
N ALA A 126 3.44 -3.21 19.52
CA ALA A 126 4.05 -3.83 18.33
C ALA A 126 5.27 -3.07 17.84
N VAL A 127 5.16 -1.74 17.70
CA VAL A 127 6.25 -0.89 17.23
C VAL A 127 7.41 -0.87 18.23
N HIS A 128 7.15 -0.78 19.53
CA HIS A 128 8.17 -0.90 20.57
C HIS A 128 8.84 -2.27 20.57
N GLY A 129 8.09 -3.33 20.23
CA GLY A 129 8.61 -4.70 20.07
C GLY A 129 9.38 -4.93 18.76
N GLY A 130 9.52 -3.93 17.89
CA GLY A 130 10.25 -4.02 16.62
C GLY A 130 9.40 -4.50 15.44
N CYS A 131 8.06 -4.62 15.58
CA CYS A 131 7.16 -4.97 14.50
C CYS A 131 6.55 -3.70 13.87
N PRO A 132 6.99 -3.27 12.67
CA PRO A 132 6.44 -2.09 12.01
C PRO A 132 4.97 -2.29 11.66
N VAL A 133 4.19 -1.20 11.77
CA VAL A 133 2.76 -1.19 11.44
C VAL A 133 2.48 -0.16 10.35
N VAL A 134 1.97 -0.61 9.20
CA VAL A 134 1.56 0.27 8.10
C VAL A 134 0.05 0.48 8.16
N LEU A 135 -0.37 1.73 8.33
CA LEU A 135 -1.78 2.11 8.36
C LEU A 135 -2.31 2.35 6.95
N CYS A 136 -3.17 1.46 6.49
CA CYS A 136 -3.90 1.57 5.22
C CYS A 136 -5.39 1.78 5.48
N THR A 137 -6.18 1.85 4.41
CA THR A 137 -7.65 1.83 4.50
C THR A 137 -8.22 0.63 3.75
N ARG A 138 -9.29 0.04 4.30
CA ARG A 138 -10.12 -0.96 3.59
C ARG A 138 -10.99 -0.35 2.50
N VAL A 139 -11.14 0.98 2.49
CA VAL A 139 -11.90 1.69 1.46
C VAL A 139 -11.19 1.58 0.12
N PRO A 140 -11.88 1.25 -0.98
CA PRO A 140 -11.23 0.98 -2.26
C PRO A 140 -10.66 2.22 -2.95
N ALA A 141 -10.96 3.44 -2.50
CA ALA A 141 -10.44 4.67 -3.09
C ALA A 141 -10.20 5.75 -2.03
N GLY A 142 -9.18 6.56 -2.25
CA GLY A 142 -8.77 7.63 -1.36
C GLY A 142 -7.57 7.27 -0.47
N PRO A 143 -6.79 8.26 -0.04
CA PRO A 143 -5.63 8.07 0.81
C PRO A 143 -6.00 7.90 2.28
N VAL A 144 -5.07 7.36 3.06
CA VAL A 144 -5.09 7.47 4.52
C VAL A 144 -4.80 8.91 4.92
N VAL A 145 -5.69 9.49 5.72
CA VAL A 145 -5.54 10.86 6.28
C VAL A 145 -5.79 10.80 7.78
N PRO A 146 -4.74 10.80 8.61
CA PRO A 146 -4.87 10.70 10.07
C PRO A 146 -5.39 12.02 10.67
N ALA A 147 -6.70 12.23 10.63
CA ALA A 147 -7.35 13.46 11.08
C ALA A 147 -8.09 13.32 12.43
N TYR A 148 -8.53 12.11 12.77
CA TYR A 148 -9.33 11.89 13.96
C TYR A 148 -8.51 11.28 15.10
N GLY A 149 -8.67 11.85 16.34
CA GLY A 149 -8.25 11.26 17.60
C GLY A 149 -9.32 10.33 18.20
N ALA A 150 -9.26 10.11 19.52
CA ALA A 150 -10.18 9.23 20.26
C ALA A 150 -10.27 7.80 19.67
N GLY A 151 -9.10 7.18 19.45
CA GLY A 151 -8.96 5.87 18.82
C GLY A 151 -8.91 5.90 17.30
N GLY A 152 -8.93 7.08 16.68
CA GLY A 152 -8.83 7.25 15.23
C GLY A 152 -7.41 7.21 14.68
N GLY A 153 -7.27 7.47 13.37
CA GLY A 153 -6.01 7.36 12.66
C GLY A 153 -4.88 8.23 13.23
N LEU A 154 -5.20 9.39 13.83
CA LEU A 154 -4.21 10.26 14.46
C LEU A 154 -3.54 9.58 15.66
N ASP A 155 -4.31 8.86 16.49
CA ASP A 155 -3.78 8.18 17.66
C ASP A 155 -2.95 6.94 17.24
N LEU A 156 -3.35 6.25 16.17
CA LEU A 156 -2.55 5.16 15.59
C LEU A 156 -1.19 5.66 15.10
N VAL A 157 -1.14 6.82 14.44
CA VAL A 157 0.13 7.42 13.98
C VAL A 157 0.98 7.89 15.16
N ARG A 158 0.37 8.46 16.19
CA ARG A 158 1.09 8.80 17.45
C ARG A 158 1.63 7.56 18.16
N ALA A 159 0.95 6.44 18.05
CA ALA A 159 1.41 5.14 18.55
C ALA A 159 2.54 4.52 17.71
N GLY A 160 2.90 5.13 16.57
CA GLY A 160 4.00 4.71 15.71
C GLY A 160 3.59 4.04 14.41
N ALA A 161 2.29 3.98 14.07
CA ALA A 161 1.87 3.49 12.77
C ALA A 161 2.31 4.43 11.64
N ILE A 162 2.73 3.86 10.52
CA ILE A 162 3.19 4.57 9.34
C ILE A 162 2.02 4.73 8.37
N PRO A 163 1.60 5.95 8.01
CA PRO A 163 0.54 6.14 7.02
C PRO A 163 0.93 5.55 5.67
N GLY A 164 0.13 4.62 5.16
CA GLY A 164 0.34 3.99 3.85
C GLY A 164 -0.04 4.87 2.66
N GLY A 165 -0.54 6.10 2.91
CA GLY A 165 -0.94 7.02 1.85
C GLY A 165 -2.03 6.43 0.95
N ASP A 166 -1.74 6.33 -0.34
CA ASP A 166 -2.64 5.79 -1.38
C ASP A 166 -2.43 4.28 -1.66
N LEU A 167 -1.52 3.63 -0.95
CA LEU A 167 -1.27 2.20 -1.16
C LEU A 167 -2.49 1.36 -0.76
N ALA A 168 -2.86 0.43 -1.63
CA ALA A 168 -3.78 -0.64 -1.24
C ALA A 168 -3.13 -1.53 -0.17
N PRO A 169 -3.89 -2.12 0.77
CA PRO A 169 -3.32 -2.98 1.81
C PRO A 169 -2.43 -4.10 1.25
N VAL A 170 -2.79 -4.69 0.11
CA VAL A 170 -1.98 -5.73 -0.55
C VAL A 170 -0.67 -5.19 -1.13
N GLN A 171 -0.64 -3.94 -1.59
CA GLN A 171 0.59 -3.30 -2.06
C GLN A 171 1.49 -2.91 -0.88
N ALA A 172 0.91 -2.37 0.18
CA ALA A 172 1.63 -2.08 1.42
C ALA A 172 2.24 -3.34 2.03
N ARG A 173 1.52 -4.49 1.97
CA ARG A 173 2.04 -5.78 2.41
C ARG A 173 3.30 -6.19 1.64
N MET A 174 3.30 -6.07 0.31
CA MET A 174 4.46 -6.41 -0.51
C MET A 174 5.65 -5.49 -0.22
N LEU A 175 5.39 -4.19 -0.07
CA LEU A 175 6.42 -3.23 0.30
C LEU A 175 7.00 -3.52 1.70
N ALA A 176 6.15 -3.78 2.69
CA ALA A 176 6.59 -4.13 4.03
C ALA A 176 7.41 -5.42 4.04
N ALA A 177 6.99 -6.47 3.30
CA ALA A 177 7.73 -7.71 3.19
C ALA A 177 9.12 -7.50 2.58
N LEU A 178 9.24 -6.68 1.53
CA LEU A 178 10.53 -6.33 0.95
C LEU A 178 11.42 -5.63 1.98
N LEU A 179 10.92 -4.58 2.61
CA LEU A 179 11.74 -3.75 3.50
C LEU A 179 12.15 -4.49 4.77
N THR A 180 11.28 -5.33 5.34
CA THR A 180 11.62 -6.12 6.54
C THR A 180 12.52 -7.32 6.25
N SER A 181 12.66 -7.73 4.99
CA SER A 181 13.62 -8.78 4.57
C SER A 181 15.02 -8.25 4.27
N LEU A 182 15.21 -6.93 4.26
CA LEU A 182 16.52 -6.33 4.03
C LEU A 182 17.27 -6.15 5.36
N PRO A 183 18.60 -6.18 5.35
CA PRO A 183 19.42 -5.87 6.52
C PRO A 183 19.40 -4.37 6.81
N ALA A 184 18.24 -3.86 7.23
CA ALA A 184 17.99 -2.46 7.51
C ALA A 184 17.49 -2.29 8.95
N THR A 185 17.80 -1.14 9.55
CA THR A 185 17.25 -0.78 10.86
C THR A 185 15.76 -0.46 10.74
N GLN A 186 15.05 -0.56 11.86
CA GLN A 186 13.63 -0.16 11.91
C GLN A 186 13.43 1.29 11.44
N GLU A 187 14.36 2.20 11.75
CA GLU A 187 14.30 3.60 11.33
C GLU A 187 14.42 3.74 9.80
N GLU A 188 15.33 3.01 9.17
CA GLU A 188 15.47 2.99 7.71
C GLU A 188 14.25 2.39 7.03
N ILE A 189 13.66 1.34 7.60
CA ILE A 189 12.39 0.75 7.13
C ILE A 189 11.26 1.78 7.22
N LEU A 190 11.13 2.46 8.36
CA LEU A 190 10.14 3.51 8.57
C LEU A 190 10.30 4.65 7.56
N GLN A 191 11.53 5.12 7.33
CA GLN A 191 11.84 6.16 6.37
C GLN A 191 11.50 5.73 4.93
N ALA A 192 11.86 4.52 4.54
CA ALA A 192 11.57 3.99 3.20
C ALA A 192 10.06 3.82 2.97
N LEU A 193 9.31 3.34 3.96
CA LEU A 193 7.84 3.24 3.91
C LEU A 193 7.21 4.63 3.75
N THR A 194 7.62 5.60 4.57
CA THR A 194 7.11 6.98 4.52
C THR A 194 7.41 7.64 3.17
N THR A 195 8.64 7.54 2.67
CA THR A 195 9.04 8.10 1.37
C THR A 195 8.34 7.38 0.22
N GLY A 196 8.19 6.07 0.32
CA GLY A 196 7.47 5.27 -0.67
C GLY A 196 5.97 5.55 -0.71
N THR A 197 5.40 6.16 0.32
CA THR A 197 3.95 6.47 0.42
C THR A 197 3.62 7.94 0.14
N SER A 198 4.60 8.87 0.25
CA SER A 198 4.37 10.28 -0.02
C SER A 198 4.34 10.54 -1.53
N ARG A 199 3.28 11.21 -1.99
CA ARG A 199 3.29 11.91 -3.27
C ARG A 199 3.93 13.29 -3.02
N SER A 200 5.06 13.54 -3.66
CA SER A 200 5.58 14.89 -3.82
C SER A 200 4.76 15.64 -4.86
#